data_52f6d5227074f3a7fb2f873f53096f6f
#
_entry.id   52f6d5227074f3a7fb2f873f53096f6f
#
_cell.length_a   1.000
_cell.length_b   1.000
_cell.length_c   1.000
_cell.angle_alpha   90.00
_cell.angle_beta   90.00
_cell.angle_gamma   90.00
#
_symmetry.space_group_name_H-M   'P 1'
#
loop_
_entity.id
_entity.type
_entity.pdbx_description
1 polymer ?
#
loop_
_entity_poly.entity_id
_entity_poly.type
_entity_poly.pdbx_seq_one_letter_code
_entity_poly.pdbx_strand_id
1 'polypeptide(L)'
;MQVKCGGERPNCGRCSGRGDQCIYKLSPTLSYTTKLEKKVEQLEAALRKAQQSAQPPPTLSPVQSAASPLSSTADGTNHGFGAAFRGLAFDAKGAISYHGSTSLFQLPSRPEEASTIIPTSEGNSGKEQLVQNAWEQRALEVLAETPEPFQYLLNNHWCWIQPLFNFVYRPAFTRDMQCMGQYYSHTLLNAMLGHSVRWCSREPDIRHLLEPYDGGELFKRHARTLLFEEISTGNCGIPTIQTLLLLSAQECSAGNRTSAILYCRMAFSLLDEMGITIDVQRYASGSLQLSDEDIEIRRRLFWSCYFWDKIISLYLGRSPSLSHTPVSPPQIIMDDSAEDELWLPHGLRYSEGQEYPATQARSVSCFTQMCRLSAIFNEILIHIYDPLRSKTDQEVEDCLIREGFAMRQWWQDLPSFLRIDAQALPEYCPPSHIVTLNCLFYTFKILLYRPMLFKRPDPLNERDTPDPTHFKECLGSASSIIAIFDFFCRTFGYSRVVLSLAYSVYTAASIFLLQIQASSSREDYTLESMRFCVQALDRVKDSSPVIGEALQLIIRALVDAGIDPSSMLEKSRPRTAPYSPASERPRGSSHCLPQAPAAFDPDGIVFTPEMFATFSSLEPMSAAVGGGGIIMPT
;
A
#
# COMPACT_ATOMS: atom_id res chain seq x y z
N MET A 1 -6.10 -48.93 14.29
CA MET A 1 -7.30 -48.03 14.36
C MET A 1 -7.35 -47.38 15.74
N GLN A 2 -7.01 -46.11 15.82
CA GLN A 2 -7.20 -45.34 17.06
C GLN A 2 -8.66 -44.94 17.17
N VAL A 3 -9.34 -45.46 18.19
CA VAL A 3 -10.77 -45.21 18.40
C VAL A 3 -10.92 -44.10 19.45
N LYS A 4 -11.56 -42.99 19.07
CA LYS A 4 -11.85 -41.88 20.00
C LYS A 4 -12.68 -42.37 21.20
N CYS A 5 -12.20 -42.03 22.40
CA CYS A 5 -12.88 -42.27 23.69
C CYS A 5 -13.84 -41.12 23.99
N GLY A 6 -14.97 -41.39 24.67
CA GLY A 6 -15.99 -40.39 25.03
C GLY A 6 -15.55 -39.37 26.08
N GLY A 7 -14.40 -39.57 26.75
CA GLY A 7 -13.81 -38.58 27.67
C GLY A 7 -14.40 -38.53 29.09
N GLU A 8 -15.37 -39.36 29.41
CA GLU A 8 -15.99 -39.41 30.74
C GLU A 8 -15.05 -40.01 31.80
N ARG A 9 -14.99 -39.43 32.98
CA ARG A 9 -14.16 -39.89 34.11
C ARG A 9 -15.02 -40.50 35.24
N PRO A 10 -14.56 -41.52 35.97
CA PRO A 10 -13.24 -42.17 35.91
C PRO A 10 -13.05 -43.16 34.77
N ASN A 11 -14.11 -43.70 34.18
CA ASN A 11 -14.06 -44.59 33.02
C ASN A 11 -15.09 -44.16 31.97
N CYS A 12 -14.70 -44.11 30.70
CA CYS A 12 -15.65 -43.79 29.62
C CYS A 12 -16.63 -44.95 29.43
N GLY A 13 -17.85 -44.65 28.95
CA GLY A 13 -18.92 -45.64 28.76
C GLY A 13 -18.50 -46.87 27.95
N ARG A 14 -17.51 -46.73 27.07
CA ARG A 14 -17.02 -47.83 26.22
C ARG A 14 -16.03 -48.75 26.93
N CYS A 15 -15.14 -48.20 27.77
CA CYS A 15 -14.25 -49.02 28.60
C CYS A 15 -15.01 -49.67 29.74
N SER A 16 -15.97 -48.96 30.34
CA SER A 16 -16.89 -49.52 31.37
C SER A 16 -17.69 -50.70 30.84
N GLY A 17 -18.19 -50.66 29.60
CA GLY A 17 -18.92 -51.75 28.97
C GLY A 17 -18.06 -52.96 28.55
N ARG A 18 -16.72 -52.83 28.58
CA ARG A 18 -15.75 -53.91 28.29
C ARG A 18 -15.01 -54.46 29.52
N GLY A 19 -15.22 -53.84 30.69
CA GLY A 19 -14.46 -54.18 31.89
C GLY A 19 -13.00 -53.70 31.89
N ASP A 20 -12.65 -52.80 30.97
CA ASP A 20 -11.29 -52.27 30.82
C ASP A 20 -11.11 -50.97 31.62
N GLN A 21 -9.92 -50.78 32.18
CA GLN A 21 -9.55 -49.53 32.88
C GLN A 21 -9.13 -48.45 31.90
N CYS A 22 -9.77 -47.27 31.95
CA CYS A 22 -9.40 -46.13 31.11
C CYS A 22 -8.06 -45.53 31.56
N ILE A 23 -7.04 -45.64 30.72
CA ILE A 23 -5.73 -44.97 30.95
C ILE A 23 -5.75 -43.65 30.21
N TYR A 24 -5.91 -42.55 30.96
CA TYR A 24 -5.75 -41.20 30.39
C TYR A 24 -4.29 -40.80 30.42
N LYS A 25 -3.65 -40.70 29.29
CA LYS A 25 -2.32 -40.06 29.22
C LYS A 25 -2.49 -38.60 29.62
N LEU A 26 -1.74 -38.16 30.63
CA LEU A 26 -1.67 -36.76 31.02
C LEU A 26 -1.40 -35.90 29.81
N SER A 27 -2.16 -34.81 29.67
CA SER A 27 -2.11 -33.94 28.52
C SER A 27 -0.70 -33.36 28.28
N PRO A 28 -0.30 -33.07 27.03
CA PRO A 28 1.03 -32.51 26.72
C PRO A 28 1.40 -31.24 27.47
N THR A 29 0.42 -30.50 28.01
CA THR A 29 0.60 -29.27 28.80
C THR A 29 1.46 -29.44 30.08
N LEU A 30 1.37 -30.54 30.81
CA LEU A 30 2.19 -30.75 32.02
C LEU A 30 3.66 -31.04 31.68
N SER A 31 3.93 -31.70 30.57
CA SER A 31 5.30 -31.92 30.08
C SER A 31 5.93 -30.63 29.53
N TYR A 32 5.13 -29.72 28.99
CA TYR A 32 5.60 -28.43 28.48
C TYR A 32 5.89 -27.44 29.60
N THR A 33 5.02 -27.32 30.59
CA THR A 33 5.25 -26.50 31.79
C THR A 33 6.51 -26.95 32.55
N THR A 34 6.72 -28.24 32.75
CA THR A 34 7.91 -28.77 33.40
C THR A 34 9.21 -28.50 32.61
N LYS A 35 9.12 -28.48 31.25
CA LYS A 35 10.25 -28.08 30.41
C LYS A 35 10.53 -26.59 30.48
N LEU A 36 9.48 -25.75 30.52
CA LEU A 36 9.63 -24.31 30.71
C LEU A 36 10.18 -23.96 32.06
N GLU A 37 9.69 -24.57 33.14
CA GLU A 37 10.22 -24.40 34.51
C GLU A 37 11.72 -24.72 34.60
N LYS A 38 12.15 -25.85 34.01
CA LYS A 38 13.59 -26.18 33.92
C LYS A 38 14.38 -25.18 33.09
N LYS A 39 13.79 -24.63 32.03
CA LYS A 39 14.47 -23.63 31.19
C LYS A 39 14.62 -22.29 31.92
N VAL A 40 13.59 -21.87 32.67
CA VAL A 40 13.61 -20.66 33.51
C VAL A 40 14.70 -20.83 34.59
N GLU A 41 14.75 -21.97 35.28
CA GLU A 41 15.75 -22.27 36.32
C GLU A 41 17.19 -22.25 35.73
N GLN A 42 17.38 -22.78 34.52
CA GLN A 42 18.67 -22.72 33.84
C GLN A 42 19.09 -21.28 33.49
N LEU A 43 18.14 -20.46 33.00
CA LEU A 43 18.41 -19.07 32.66
C LEU A 43 18.68 -18.22 33.87
N GLU A 44 17.96 -18.42 34.98
CA GLU A 44 18.23 -17.75 36.25
C GLU A 44 19.59 -18.13 36.84
N ALA A 45 20.01 -19.40 36.72
CA ALA A 45 21.33 -19.84 37.13
C ALA A 45 22.44 -19.23 36.28
N ALA A 46 22.22 -19.11 34.95
CA ALA A 46 23.14 -18.44 34.03
C ALA A 46 23.26 -16.94 34.33
N LEU A 47 22.13 -16.27 34.63
CA LEU A 47 22.10 -14.86 35.00
C LEU A 47 22.85 -14.59 36.30
N ARG A 48 22.63 -15.42 37.33
CA ARG A 48 23.38 -15.34 38.61
C ARG A 48 24.86 -15.52 38.38
N LYS A 49 25.26 -16.43 37.50
CA LYS A 49 26.66 -16.67 37.16
C LYS A 49 27.30 -15.50 36.43
N ALA A 50 26.56 -14.87 35.51
CA ALA A 50 27.00 -13.67 34.81
C ALA A 50 27.15 -12.46 35.75
N GLN A 51 26.21 -12.28 36.68
CA GLN A 51 26.26 -11.22 37.69
C GLN A 51 27.40 -11.40 38.69
N GLN A 52 27.80 -12.64 39.02
CA GLN A 52 28.95 -12.94 39.88
C GLN A 52 30.30 -12.76 39.17
N SER A 53 30.34 -12.79 37.86
CA SER A 53 31.56 -12.58 37.06
C SER A 53 31.81 -11.13 36.65
N ALA A 54 30.88 -10.22 36.91
CA ALA A 54 31.06 -8.79 36.69
C ALA A 54 31.82 -8.15 37.87
N GLN A 55 33.14 -8.10 37.78
CA GLN A 55 33.96 -7.26 38.68
C GLN A 55 33.75 -5.79 38.32
N PRO A 56 33.63 -4.89 39.33
CA PRO A 56 33.56 -3.46 39.08
C PRO A 56 34.90 -2.94 38.54
N PRO A 57 34.88 -2.00 37.58
CA PRO A 57 36.11 -1.41 37.04
C PRO A 57 36.81 -0.54 38.11
N PRO A 58 38.15 -0.45 38.09
CA PRO A 58 38.91 0.33 39.08
C PRO A 58 38.68 1.83 38.88
N THR A 59 38.42 2.51 39.98
CA THR A 59 38.35 3.95 40.13
C THR A 59 39.68 4.60 39.74
N LEU A 60 39.69 5.43 38.70
CA LEU A 60 40.78 6.34 38.37
C LEU A 60 40.43 7.75 38.87
N SER A 61 41.31 8.27 39.71
CA SER A 61 41.29 9.63 40.27
C SER A 61 41.53 10.71 39.18
N PRO A 62 41.10 11.95 39.41
CA PRO A 62 41.11 13.00 38.38
C PRO A 62 42.50 13.63 38.21
N VAL A 63 42.95 13.74 36.97
CA VAL A 63 44.11 14.58 36.62
C VAL A 63 43.59 15.91 36.09
N GLN A 64 43.95 16.98 36.81
CA GLN A 64 43.85 18.36 36.35
C GLN A 64 44.90 18.64 35.26
N SER A 65 44.52 19.28 34.19
CA SER A 65 45.40 20.24 33.50
C SER A 65 44.63 21.01 32.42
N ALA A 66 44.48 22.28 32.64
CA ALA A 66 45.13 23.43 32.01
C ALA A 66 44.59 23.81 30.62
N ALA A 67 43.97 24.97 30.66
CA ALA A 67 43.49 25.74 29.49
C ALA A 67 44.63 26.30 28.65
N SER A 68 44.41 26.46 27.37
CA SER A 68 44.72 27.69 26.59
C SER A 68 44.13 27.66 25.20
N PRO A 69 43.85 28.82 24.61
CA PRO A 69 42.86 29.05 23.59
C PRO A 69 43.46 29.32 22.19
N LEU A 70 42.63 29.25 21.17
CA LEU A 70 42.72 29.94 19.86
C LEU A 70 42.02 29.05 18.83
N SER A 71 41.18 29.47 17.99
CA SER A 71 40.85 30.65 17.24
C SER A 71 39.64 30.33 16.35
N SER A 72 38.87 31.35 16.15
CA SER A 72 37.70 31.46 15.28
C SER A 72 37.85 30.92 13.86
N THR A 73 36.87 30.16 13.41
CA THR A 73 36.29 30.35 12.06
C THR A 73 34.78 30.14 12.14
N ALA A 74 34.06 31.12 11.64
CA ALA A 74 32.63 31.17 11.59
C ALA A 74 32.11 30.15 10.57
N ASP A 75 31.26 29.22 11.06
CA ASP A 75 30.34 28.51 10.20
C ASP A 75 28.95 28.58 10.84
N GLY A 76 28.04 29.20 10.10
CA GLY A 76 26.70 29.47 10.54
C GLY A 76 25.88 28.18 10.64
N THR A 77 25.87 27.58 11.81
CA THR A 77 24.98 26.45 12.11
C THR A 77 23.67 26.97 12.68
N ASN A 78 22.61 26.65 11.98
CA ASN A 78 21.21 26.79 12.40
C ASN A 78 20.95 26.10 13.75
N HIS A 79 21.13 26.80 14.86
CA HIS A 79 20.86 26.35 16.23
C HIS A 79 19.40 26.56 16.66
N GLY A 80 18.41 26.55 15.72
CA GLY A 80 17.03 26.94 16.05
C GLY A 80 16.02 25.80 16.26
N PHE A 81 16.23 24.63 15.70
CA PHE A 81 15.16 23.62 15.59
C PHE A 81 15.34 22.35 16.44
N GLY A 82 16.48 22.10 17.04
CA GLY A 82 16.73 20.89 17.84
C GLY A 82 15.94 20.77 19.15
N ALA A 83 15.33 21.85 19.63
CA ALA A 83 14.56 21.86 20.88
C ALA A 83 13.08 21.44 20.72
N ALA A 84 12.57 21.37 19.48
CA ALA A 84 11.14 21.19 19.23
C ALA A 84 10.64 19.75 19.39
N PHE A 85 11.51 18.74 19.42
CA PHE A 85 11.11 17.32 19.33
C PHE A 85 11.26 16.52 20.63
N ARG A 86 11.38 17.15 21.79
CA ARG A 86 11.49 16.49 23.10
C ARG A 86 10.18 15.94 23.65
N GLY A 87 9.11 15.90 22.85
CA GLY A 87 7.77 15.54 23.26
C GLY A 87 7.42 14.05 23.18
N LEU A 88 8.35 13.18 22.77
CA LEU A 88 8.09 11.73 22.77
C LEU A 88 8.32 11.16 24.18
N ALA A 89 7.31 10.55 24.76
CA ALA A 89 7.34 9.95 26.09
C ALA A 89 6.43 8.71 26.16
N PHE A 90 6.67 7.85 27.17
CA PHE A 90 5.69 6.84 27.53
C PHE A 90 4.53 7.48 28.30
N ASP A 91 3.31 7.16 27.90
CA ASP A 91 2.12 7.52 28.67
C ASP A 91 1.97 6.63 29.91
N ALA A 92 0.93 6.91 30.72
CA ALA A 92 0.65 6.12 31.92
C ALA A 92 0.31 4.63 31.64
N LYS A 93 0.01 4.29 30.37
CA LYS A 93 -0.28 2.91 29.91
C LYS A 93 0.95 2.22 29.29
N GLY A 94 2.10 2.92 29.23
CA GLY A 94 3.31 2.41 28.59
C GLY A 94 3.33 2.53 27.06
N ALA A 95 2.36 3.22 26.46
CA ALA A 95 2.36 3.51 25.05
C ALA A 95 3.15 4.81 24.75
N ILE A 96 3.74 4.91 23.57
CA ILE A 96 4.44 6.13 23.15
C ILE A 96 3.42 7.16 22.71
N SER A 97 3.51 8.36 23.29
CA SER A 97 2.73 9.52 22.90
C SER A 97 3.64 10.70 22.54
N TYR A 98 3.16 11.56 21.68
CA TYR A 98 3.85 12.80 21.29
C TYR A 98 3.10 14.01 21.83
N HIS A 99 3.81 14.86 22.59
CA HIS A 99 3.29 16.12 23.10
C HIS A 99 4.22 17.27 22.68
N GLY A 100 3.73 18.15 21.84
CA GLY A 100 4.46 19.35 21.42
C GLY A 100 4.68 20.33 22.57
N SER A 101 5.55 21.30 22.37
CA SER A 101 5.97 22.31 23.37
C SER A 101 4.86 23.15 23.99
N THR A 102 3.67 23.17 23.38
CA THR A 102 2.47 23.90 23.86
C THR A 102 1.45 22.98 24.50
N SER A 103 1.73 21.69 24.63
CA SER A 103 0.81 20.70 25.19
C SER A 103 0.54 20.97 26.68
N LEU A 104 -0.71 20.79 27.10
CA LEU A 104 -1.11 20.80 28.52
C LEU A 104 -0.66 19.55 29.26
N PHE A 105 -0.24 18.51 28.55
CA PHE A 105 0.11 17.22 29.12
C PHE A 105 1.61 17.06 29.36
N GLN A 106 2.43 18.04 29.02
CA GLN A 106 3.87 18.03 29.25
C GLN A 106 4.38 19.43 29.61
N LEU A 107 5.14 19.51 30.71
CA LEU A 107 5.84 20.75 31.04
C LEU A 107 7.12 20.88 30.18
N PRO A 108 7.49 22.10 29.76
CA PRO A 108 8.74 22.33 29.05
C PRO A 108 9.92 21.90 29.93
N SER A 109 10.61 20.84 29.54
CA SER A 109 11.82 20.39 30.24
C SER A 109 12.96 21.37 30.04
N ARG A 110 13.76 21.63 31.07
CA ARG A 110 15.01 22.38 30.93
C ARG A 110 15.91 21.71 29.89
N PRO A 111 16.68 22.49 29.12
CA PRO A 111 17.66 21.93 28.21
C PRO A 111 18.73 21.18 29.02
N GLU A 112 18.60 19.87 29.15
CA GLU A 112 19.75 19.03 29.47
C GLU A 112 20.62 18.92 28.22
N GLU A 113 21.94 18.99 28.40
CA GLU A 113 22.93 18.93 27.34
C GLU A 113 22.66 17.69 26.47
N ALA A 114 22.50 17.93 25.16
CA ALA A 114 22.29 16.89 24.19
C ALA A 114 23.48 15.91 24.26
N SER A 115 23.30 14.76 24.87
CA SER A 115 24.20 13.64 24.66
C SER A 115 24.24 13.35 23.18
N THR A 116 25.35 13.62 22.56
CA THR A 116 25.64 13.26 21.19
C THR A 116 25.60 11.75 21.13
N ILE A 117 24.48 11.19 20.68
CA ILE A 117 24.41 9.77 20.40
C ILE A 117 25.31 9.53 19.20
N ILE A 118 26.49 9.00 19.47
CA ILE A 118 27.36 8.45 18.42
C ILE A 118 26.58 7.30 17.82
N PRO A 119 26.33 7.28 16.51
CA PRO A 119 25.72 6.12 15.89
C PRO A 119 26.65 4.94 16.10
N THR A 120 26.29 4.05 17.00
CA THR A 120 26.96 2.77 17.17
C THR A 120 26.86 2.00 15.86
N SER A 121 27.98 1.48 15.40
CA SER A 121 28.12 0.70 14.15
C SER A 121 27.49 -0.71 14.25
N GLU A 122 26.48 -0.87 15.08
CA GLU A 122 25.75 -2.14 15.30
C GLU A 122 24.64 -2.40 14.27
N GLY A 123 24.51 -1.57 13.21
CA GLY A 123 23.42 -1.63 12.26
C GLY A 123 23.26 -2.96 11.48
N ASN A 124 24.31 -3.78 11.42
CA ASN A 124 24.21 -5.08 10.73
C ASN A 124 23.64 -6.17 11.65
N SER A 125 23.98 -6.18 12.94
CA SER A 125 23.52 -7.21 13.88
C SER A 125 22.00 -7.15 14.09
N GLY A 126 21.43 -5.95 14.23
CA GLY A 126 19.98 -5.77 14.37
C GLY A 126 19.21 -6.20 13.13
N LYS A 127 19.72 -5.90 11.93
CA LYS A 127 19.13 -6.36 10.66
C LYS A 127 19.13 -7.88 10.56
N GLU A 128 20.29 -8.52 10.80
CA GLU A 128 20.42 -9.98 10.74
C GLU A 128 19.46 -10.67 11.71
N GLN A 129 19.30 -10.13 12.92
CA GLN A 129 18.36 -10.65 13.91
C GLN A 129 16.91 -10.50 13.48
N LEU A 130 16.52 -9.36 12.90
CA LEU A 130 15.17 -9.16 12.36
C LEU A 130 14.85 -10.13 11.23
N VAL A 131 15.74 -10.29 10.28
CA VAL A 131 15.60 -11.23 9.15
C VAL A 131 15.48 -12.67 9.66
N GLN A 132 16.35 -13.06 10.62
CA GLN A 132 16.29 -14.38 11.24
C GLN A 132 14.96 -14.62 11.94
N ASN A 133 14.49 -13.67 12.76
CA ASN A 133 13.20 -13.75 13.43
C ASN A 133 12.04 -13.86 12.43
N ALA A 134 12.08 -13.12 11.33
CA ALA A 134 11.06 -13.17 10.29
C ALA A 134 10.99 -14.57 9.64
N TRP A 135 12.13 -15.19 9.31
CA TRP A 135 12.18 -16.54 8.78
C TRP A 135 11.70 -17.60 9.77
N GLU A 136 12.06 -17.48 11.05
CA GLU A 136 11.56 -18.38 12.11
C GLU A 136 10.05 -18.29 12.28
N GLN A 137 9.49 -17.07 12.29
CA GLN A 137 8.04 -16.87 12.36
C GLN A 137 7.34 -17.41 11.11
N ARG A 138 7.95 -17.28 9.95
CA ARG A 138 7.42 -17.85 8.70
C ARG A 138 7.35 -19.38 8.75
N ALA A 139 8.39 -20.03 9.26
CA ALA A 139 8.40 -21.47 9.43
C ALA A 139 7.34 -21.95 10.43
N LEU A 140 7.13 -21.21 11.54
CA LEU A 140 6.08 -21.51 12.50
C LEU A 140 4.67 -21.32 11.91
N GLU A 141 4.48 -20.30 11.08
CA GLU A 141 3.20 -20.06 10.39
C GLU A 141 2.82 -21.21 9.46
N VAL A 142 3.78 -21.77 8.71
CA VAL A 142 3.55 -22.94 7.85
C VAL A 142 3.15 -24.18 8.65
N LEU A 143 3.63 -24.29 9.90
CA LEU A 143 3.29 -25.40 10.79
C LEU A 143 1.99 -25.18 11.57
N ALA A 144 1.46 -23.96 11.58
CA ALA A 144 0.22 -23.63 12.28
C ALA A 144 -1.00 -24.07 11.45
N GLU A 145 -1.85 -24.90 12.04
CA GLU A 145 -3.13 -25.28 11.42
C GLU A 145 -4.18 -24.21 11.72
N THR A 146 -4.40 -23.29 10.77
CA THR A 146 -5.52 -22.36 10.83
C THR A 146 -6.71 -22.98 10.10
N PRO A 147 -7.92 -23.03 10.69
CA PRO A 147 -9.08 -23.64 10.04
C PRO A 147 -9.57 -22.80 8.85
N GLU A 148 -10.17 -23.48 7.85
CA GLU A 148 -10.89 -22.81 6.77
C GLU A 148 -12.21 -22.18 7.27
N PRO A 149 -12.68 -21.03 6.74
CA PRO A 149 -12.09 -20.27 5.62
C PRO A 149 -10.99 -19.26 5.99
N PHE A 150 -10.58 -19.19 7.26
CA PHE A 150 -9.66 -18.16 7.76
C PHE A 150 -8.28 -18.24 7.08
N GLN A 151 -7.74 -19.46 6.94
CA GLN A 151 -6.45 -19.67 6.28
C GLN A 151 -6.50 -19.18 4.83
N TYR A 152 -7.54 -19.50 4.10
CA TYR A 152 -7.72 -19.05 2.73
C TYR A 152 -7.80 -17.53 2.62
N LEU A 153 -8.57 -16.89 3.51
CA LEU A 153 -8.72 -15.44 3.54
C LEU A 153 -7.42 -14.72 3.92
N LEU A 154 -6.66 -15.25 4.88
CA LEU A 154 -5.35 -14.73 5.23
C LEU A 154 -4.36 -14.87 4.09
N ASN A 155 -4.34 -16.01 3.40
CA ASN A 155 -3.48 -16.19 2.23
C ASN A 155 -3.84 -15.22 1.09
N ASN A 156 -5.14 -14.93 0.88
CA ASN A 156 -5.56 -13.86 -0.02
C ASN A 156 -5.01 -12.50 0.39
N HIS A 157 -5.04 -12.18 1.70
CA HIS A 157 -4.50 -10.93 2.21
C HIS A 157 -2.99 -10.82 1.93
N TRP A 158 -2.22 -11.85 2.29
CA TRP A 158 -0.77 -11.85 2.11
C TRP A 158 -0.35 -11.83 0.65
N CYS A 159 -1.11 -12.46 -0.24
CA CYS A 159 -0.78 -12.54 -1.66
C CYS A 159 -1.15 -11.26 -2.44
N TRP A 160 -2.38 -10.75 -2.27
CA TRP A 160 -2.94 -9.74 -3.17
C TRP A 160 -3.03 -8.33 -2.57
N ILE A 161 -3.11 -8.21 -1.24
CA ILE A 161 -3.38 -6.96 -0.54
C ILE A 161 -2.10 -6.41 0.10
N GLN A 162 -1.48 -7.23 0.94
CA GLN A 162 -0.33 -6.81 1.74
C GLN A 162 0.85 -6.26 0.91
N PRO A 163 1.29 -6.90 -0.19
CA PRO A 163 2.45 -6.40 -0.95
C PRO A 163 2.22 -5.03 -1.60
N LEU A 164 0.95 -4.66 -1.84
CA LEU A 164 0.59 -3.36 -2.39
C LEU A 164 0.62 -2.25 -1.35
N PHE A 165 0.04 -2.51 -0.16
CA PHE A 165 -0.17 -1.47 0.86
C PHE A 165 0.84 -1.53 2.00
N ASN A 166 1.35 -2.71 2.31
CA ASN A 166 2.29 -3.00 3.39
C ASN A 166 1.84 -2.46 4.77
N PHE A 167 0.51 -2.49 5.03
CA PHE A 167 -0.06 -1.97 6.27
C PHE A 167 0.31 -2.80 7.50
N VAL A 168 0.49 -4.11 7.34
CA VAL A 168 0.71 -5.06 8.43
C VAL A 168 2.08 -5.70 8.30
N TYR A 169 2.90 -5.63 9.33
CA TYR A 169 4.16 -6.37 9.37
C TYR A 169 3.88 -7.82 9.74
N ARG A 170 3.90 -8.72 8.73
CA ARG A 170 3.46 -10.12 8.86
C ARG A 170 4.15 -10.90 9.96
N PRO A 171 5.49 -10.84 10.15
CA PRO A 171 6.17 -11.60 11.18
C PRO A 171 5.64 -11.30 12.60
N ALA A 172 5.52 -10.02 12.95
CA ALA A 172 5.00 -9.62 14.26
C ALA A 172 3.52 -9.95 14.41
N PHE A 173 2.70 -9.73 13.38
CA PHE A 173 1.27 -10.06 13.42
C PHE A 173 1.04 -11.56 13.63
N THR A 174 1.76 -12.41 12.92
CA THR A 174 1.59 -13.88 13.01
C THR A 174 2.04 -14.41 14.36
N ARG A 175 3.16 -13.93 14.89
CA ARG A 175 3.63 -14.25 16.23
C ARG A 175 2.59 -13.84 17.28
N ASP A 176 2.16 -12.59 17.21
CA ASP A 176 1.28 -11.99 18.22
C ASP A 176 -0.16 -12.54 18.15
N MET A 177 -0.58 -13.05 17.01
CA MET A 177 -1.84 -13.78 16.88
C MET A 177 -1.87 -15.05 17.76
N GLN A 178 -0.73 -15.67 18.00
CA GLN A 178 -0.63 -16.87 18.84
C GLN A 178 -0.61 -16.57 20.34
N CYS A 179 -0.12 -15.40 20.73
CA CYS A 179 0.08 -15.03 22.14
C CYS A 179 -0.70 -13.78 22.60
N MET A 180 -1.58 -13.24 21.74
CA MET A 180 -2.32 -12.00 21.99
C MET A 180 -1.39 -10.80 22.25
N GLY A 181 -0.32 -10.69 21.45
CA GLY A 181 0.69 -9.65 21.59
C GLY A 181 0.23 -8.29 21.04
N GLN A 182 1.11 -7.28 21.17
CA GLN A 182 0.78 -5.87 20.92
C GLN A 182 0.52 -5.53 19.43
N TYR A 183 0.99 -6.36 18.48
CA TYR A 183 0.81 -6.15 17.04
C TYR A 183 -0.35 -6.94 16.44
N TYR A 184 -1.15 -7.55 17.30
CA TYR A 184 -2.37 -8.26 16.94
C TYR A 184 -3.59 -7.67 17.67
N SER A 185 -4.72 -7.63 16.99
CA SER A 185 -6.03 -7.48 17.62
C SER A 185 -7.09 -8.25 16.85
N HIS A 186 -8.16 -8.65 17.54
CA HIS A 186 -9.32 -9.25 16.86
C HIS A 186 -9.96 -8.29 15.84
N THR A 187 -9.89 -6.99 16.10
CA THR A 187 -10.36 -5.94 15.21
C THR A 187 -9.61 -5.96 13.89
N LEU A 188 -8.27 -5.99 13.97
CA LEU A 188 -7.39 -6.07 12.78
C LEU A 188 -7.62 -7.37 12.01
N LEU A 189 -7.67 -8.52 12.69
CA LEU A 189 -7.93 -9.79 12.04
C LEU A 189 -9.26 -9.75 11.26
N ASN A 190 -10.35 -9.30 11.90
CA ASN A 190 -11.64 -9.19 11.23
C ASN A 190 -11.63 -8.23 10.03
N ALA A 191 -10.87 -7.12 10.11
CA ALA A 191 -10.70 -6.21 8.99
C ALA A 191 -9.95 -6.87 7.81
N MET A 192 -8.89 -7.65 8.10
CA MET A 192 -8.13 -8.40 7.09
C MET A 192 -9.00 -9.46 6.41
N LEU A 193 -9.73 -10.26 7.19
CA LEU A 193 -10.64 -11.28 6.68
C LEU A 193 -11.75 -10.64 5.83
N GLY A 194 -12.40 -9.60 6.32
CA GLY A 194 -13.47 -8.88 5.62
C GLY A 194 -12.98 -8.23 4.32
N HIS A 195 -11.74 -7.73 4.27
CA HIS A 195 -11.16 -7.19 3.05
C HIS A 195 -10.89 -8.31 2.03
N SER A 196 -10.44 -9.46 2.50
CA SER A 196 -10.10 -10.61 1.64
C SER A 196 -11.31 -11.26 0.98
N VAL A 197 -12.50 -11.21 1.60
CA VAL A 197 -13.73 -11.80 1.05
C VAL A 197 -14.04 -11.30 -0.36
N ARG A 198 -13.80 -10.05 -0.67
CA ARG A 198 -14.02 -9.47 -2.00
C ARG A 198 -13.32 -10.25 -3.11
N TRP A 199 -12.15 -10.83 -2.81
CA TRP A 199 -11.30 -11.50 -3.80
C TRP A 199 -11.75 -12.94 -4.12
N CYS A 200 -12.53 -13.56 -3.24
CA CYS A 200 -12.89 -14.97 -3.33
C CYS A 200 -14.41 -15.27 -3.20
N SER A 201 -15.24 -14.26 -2.94
CA SER A 201 -16.68 -14.44 -2.74
C SER A 201 -17.42 -15.09 -3.93
N ARG A 202 -16.81 -15.06 -5.13
CA ARG A 202 -17.35 -15.68 -6.35
C ARG A 202 -16.84 -17.11 -6.57
N GLU A 203 -15.88 -17.57 -5.78
CA GLU A 203 -15.33 -18.92 -5.88
C GLU A 203 -16.25 -19.91 -5.19
N PRO A 204 -16.80 -20.93 -5.90
CA PRO A 204 -17.84 -21.82 -5.35
C PRO A 204 -17.39 -22.52 -4.07
N ASP A 205 -16.14 -22.97 -4.01
CA ASP A 205 -15.61 -23.76 -2.88
C ASP A 205 -15.50 -22.92 -1.60
N ILE A 206 -15.19 -21.64 -1.74
CA ILE A 206 -15.08 -20.72 -0.60
C ILE A 206 -16.42 -20.14 -0.23
N ARG A 207 -17.29 -19.91 -1.21
CA ARG A 207 -18.61 -19.31 -0.99
C ARG A 207 -19.43 -20.09 0.05
N HIS A 208 -19.46 -21.42 -0.02
CA HIS A 208 -20.21 -22.23 0.94
C HIS A 208 -19.58 -22.22 2.34
N LEU A 209 -18.23 -22.08 2.44
CA LEU A 209 -17.54 -21.92 3.72
C LEU A 209 -17.81 -20.57 4.37
N LEU A 210 -18.21 -19.57 3.59
CA LEU A 210 -18.57 -18.23 4.08
C LEU A 210 -20.04 -18.11 4.49
N GLU A 211 -20.90 -19.09 4.18
CA GLU A 211 -22.32 -19.05 4.56
C GLU A 211 -22.55 -18.84 6.07
N PRO A 212 -21.82 -19.50 7.00
CA PRO A 212 -21.96 -19.27 8.44
C PRO A 212 -21.58 -17.85 8.88
N TYR A 213 -20.84 -17.11 8.03
CA TYR A 213 -20.32 -15.77 8.29
C TYR A 213 -21.05 -14.69 7.49
N ASP A 214 -22.30 -14.96 7.10
CA ASP A 214 -23.12 -14.02 6.31
C ASP A 214 -22.42 -13.62 4.98
N GLY A 215 -21.85 -14.60 4.28
CA GLY A 215 -21.04 -14.36 3.10
C GLY A 215 -19.78 -13.52 3.33
N GLY A 216 -19.34 -13.38 4.60
CA GLY A 216 -18.19 -12.59 5.03
C GLY A 216 -18.55 -11.20 5.57
N GLU A 217 -19.80 -10.75 5.50
CA GLU A 217 -20.23 -9.46 6.06
C GLU A 217 -20.12 -9.43 7.59
N LEU A 218 -20.16 -10.59 8.25
CA LEU A 218 -19.95 -10.70 9.69
C LEU A 218 -18.57 -10.15 10.12
N PHE A 219 -17.51 -10.44 9.34
CA PHE A 219 -16.16 -9.94 9.64
C PHE A 219 -16.10 -8.41 9.59
N LYS A 220 -16.68 -7.79 8.57
CA LYS A 220 -16.72 -6.34 8.43
C LYS A 220 -17.50 -5.68 9.57
N ARG A 221 -18.63 -6.28 9.95
CA ARG A 221 -19.46 -5.81 11.04
C ARG A 221 -18.75 -5.90 12.38
N HIS A 222 -18.08 -7.03 12.67
CA HIS A 222 -17.27 -7.20 13.87
C HIS A 222 -16.10 -6.21 13.92
N ALA A 223 -15.35 -6.06 12.81
CA ALA A 223 -14.25 -5.10 12.74
C ALA A 223 -14.72 -3.68 13.11
N ARG A 224 -15.85 -3.23 12.58
CA ARG A 224 -16.41 -1.89 12.88
C ARG A 224 -16.86 -1.76 14.33
N THR A 225 -17.52 -2.77 14.87
CA THR A 225 -18.00 -2.76 16.27
C THR A 225 -16.84 -2.68 17.25
N LEU A 226 -15.84 -3.55 17.08
CA LEU A 226 -14.65 -3.60 17.95
C LEU A 226 -13.81 -2.31 17.80
N LEU A 227 -13.64 -1.80 16.58
CA LEU A 227 -12.95 -0.54 16.32
C LEU A 227 -13.60 0.63 17.06
N PHE A 228 -14.94 0.69 17.04
CA PHE A 228 -15.67 1.74 17.76
C PHE A 228 -15.48 1.62 19.28
N GLU A 229 -15.43 0.42 19.82
CA GLU A 229 -15.12 0.15 21.21
C GLU A 229 -13.68 0.59 21.58
N GLU A 230 -12.68 0.21 20.76
CA GLU A 230 -11.29 0.64 20.95
C GLU A 230 -11.17 2.17 21.01
N ILE A 231 -11.81 2.88 20.08
CA ILE A 231 -11.78 4.35 20.02
C ILE A 231 -12.51 4.96 21.21
N SER A 232 -13.70 4.46 21.57
CA SER A 232 -14.51 5.02 22.65
C SER A 232 -13.86 4.85 24.03
N THR A 233 -13.08 3.80 24.21
CA THR A 233 -12.32 3.53 25.46
C THR A 233 -10.94 4.18 25.45
N GLY A 234 -10.50 4.77 24.32
CA GLY A 234 -9.15 5.30 24.15
C GLY A 234 -8.06 4.23 24.20
N ASN A 235 -8.41 2.97 23.88
CA ASN A 235 -7.46 1.86 23.84
C ASN A 235 -6.97 1.60 22.41
N CYS A 236 -6.42 2.64 21.78
CA CYS A 236 -5.93 2.58 20.43
C CYS A 236 -4.44 2.19 20.39
N GLY A 237 -4.08 1.35 19.43
CA GLY A 237 -2.71 0.89 19.18
C GLY A 237 -2.36 0.88 17.68
N ILE A 238 -1.18 0.34 17.36
CA ILE A 238 -0.77 0.13 15.96
C ILE A 238 -1.81 -0.71 15.20
N PRO A 239 -2.36 -1.81 15.73
CA PRO A 239 -3.43 -2.57 15.07
C PRO A 239 -4.68 -1.73 14.76
N THR A 240 -5.00 -0.74 15.59
CA THR A 240 -6.13 0.18 15.34
C THR A 240 -5.89 1.04 14.09
N ILE A 241 -4.66 1.58 13.92
CA ILE A 241 -4.28 2.33 12.71
C ILE A 241 -4.39 1.43 11.48
N GLN A 242 -3.84 0.23 11.55
CA GLN A 242 -3.87 -0.75 10.45
C GLN A 242 -5.30 -1.14 10.06
N THR A 243 -6.18 -1.32 11.06
CA THR A 243 -7.62 -1.56 10.84
C THR A 243 -8.28 -0.41 10.10
N LEU A 244 -8.03 0.83 10.54
CA LEU A 244 -8.59 2.03 9.91
C LEU A 244 -8.15 2.16 8.44
N LEU A 245 -6.89 1.86 8.13
CA LEU A 245 -6.37 1.88 6.76
C LEU A 245 -7.05 0.81 5.88
N LEU A 246 -7.21 -0.40 6.38
CA LEU A 246 -7.90 -1.48 5.66
C LEU A 246 -9.37 -1.14 5.42
N LEU A 247 -10.07 -0.61 6.42
CA LEU A 247 -11.46 -0.16 6.25
C LEU A 247 -11.55 1.02 5.28
N SER A 248 -10.61 1.96 5.33
CA SER A 248 -10.53 3.06 4.36
C SER A 248 -10.42 2.55 2.93
N ALA A 249 -9.55 1.56 2.68
CA ALA A 249 -9.36 0.95 1.36
C ALA A 249 -10.62 0.19 0.89
N GLN A 250 -11.29 -0.52 1.80
CA GLN A 250 -12.56 -1.21 1.50
C GLN A 250 -13.65 -0.23 1.10
N GLU A 251 -13.88 0.81 1.91
CA GLU A 251 -14.92 1.81 1.66
C GLU A 251 -14.65 2.63 0.39
N CYS A 252 -13.38 2.91 0.11
CA CYS A 252 -12.97 3.58 -1.13
C CYS A 252 -13.35 2.74 -2.37
N SER A 253 -13.07 1.43 -2.35
CA SER A 253 -13.45 0.50 -3.41
C SER A 253 -14.97 0.34 -3.56
N ALA A 254 -15.70 0.43 -2.46
CA ALA A 254 -17.16 0.36 -2.45
C ALA A 254 -17.84 1.66 -2.93
N GLY A 255 -17.10 2.77 -3.07
CA GLY A 255 -17.63 4.07 -3.43
C GLY A 255 -18.11 4.91 -2.23
N ASN A 256 -17.95 4.43 -1.00
CA ASN A 256 -18.36 5.11 0.23
C ASN A 256 -17.32 6.19 0.63
N ARG A 257 -17.25 7.25 -0.14
CA ARG A 257 -16.23 8.33 -0.03
C ARG A 257 -16.09 8.91 1.37
N THR A 258 -17.21 9.20 2.03
CA THR A 258 -17.20 9.80 3.37
C THR A 258 -16.56 8.85 4.39
N SER A 259 -16.97 7.59 4.42
CA SER A 259 -16.39 6.60 5.33
C SER A 259 -14.91 6.37 5.04
N ALA A 260 -14.54 6.28 3.75
CA ALA A 260 -13.15 6.08 3.34
C ALA A 260 -12.23 7.19 3.88
N ILE A 261 -12.65 8.47 3.74
CA ILE A 261 -11.84 9.60 4.20
C ILE A 261 -11.84 9.74 5.72
N LEU A 262 -12.95 9.43 6.40
CA LEU A 262 -13.01 9.49 7.86
C LEU A 262 -12.07 8.46 8.48
N TYR A 263 -12.11 7.20 8.04
CA TYR A 263 -11.17 6.17 8.53
C TYR A 263 -9.72 6.55 8.25
N CYS A 264 -9.42 7.06 7.07
CA CYS A 264 -8.09 7.51 6.70
C CYS A 264 -7.59 8.63 7.63
N ARG A 265 -8.40 9.66 7.87
CA ARG A 265 -8.04 10.80 8.74
C ARG A 265 -7.87 10.39 10.20
N MET A 266 -8.71 9.48 10.69
CA MET A 266 -8.55 8.92 12.04
C MET A 266 -7.23 8.15 12.16
N ALA A 267 -6.87 7.35 11.15
CA ALA A 267 -5.58 6.65 11.14
C ALA A 267 -4.40 7.64 11.22
N PHE A 268 -4.45 8.74 10.46
CA PHE A 268 -3.37 9.73 10.45
C PHE A 268 -3.29 10.51 11.77
N SER A 269 -4.44 10.81 12.40
CA SER A 269 -4.44 11.44 13.73
C SER A 269 -3.82 10.55 14.80
N LEU A 270 -4.09 9.23 14.77
CA LEU A 270 -3.45 8.27 15.66
C LEU A 270 -1.96 8.09 15.36
N LEU A 271 -1.57 8.20 14.07
CA LEU A 271 -0.16 8.15 13.68
C LEU A 271 0.63 9.29 14.33
N ASP A 272 0.06 10.51 14.34
CA ASP A 272 0.66 11.68 14.98
C ASP A 272 0.68 11.52 16.51
N GLU A 273 -0.44 11.11 17.12
CA GLU A 273 -0.57 10.90 18.57
C GLU A 273 0.49 9.90 19.10
N MET A 274 0.73 8.81 18.35
CA MET A 274 1.72 7.80 18.71
C MET A 274 3.15 8.21 18.32
N GLY A 275 3.38 9.41 17.80
CA GLY A 275 4.69 9.90 17.38
C GLY A 275 5.36 9.05 16.29
N ILE A 276 4.55 8.37 15.43
CA ILE A 276 5.07 7.55 14.33
C ILE A 276 5.57 8.41 13.17
N THR A 277 5.11 9.65 13.10
CA THR A 277 5.56 10.65 12.10
C THR A 277 6.98 11.16 12.35
N ILE A 278 7.59 10.82 13.48
CA ILE A 278 8.91 11.27 13.91
C ILE A 278 9.89 10.10 13.95
N ASP A 279 11.11 10.31 13.44
CA ASP A 279 12.19 9.30 13.54
C ASP A 279 12.66 9.17 14.99
N VAL A 280 12.15 8.15 15.68
CA VAL A 280 12.47 7.89 17.08
C VAL A 280 13.94 7.58 17.33
N GLN A 281 14.65 6.98 16.37
CA GLN A 281 16.09 6.72 16.51
C GLN A 281 16.90 7.99 16.63
N ARG A 282 16.47 9.05 15.94
CA ARG A 282 17.17 10.33 15.87
C ARG A 282 16.75 11.31 16.98
N TYR A 283 15.48 11.24 17.38
CA TYR A 283 14.87 12.27 18.22
C TYR A 283 14.32 11.78 19.57
N ALA A 284 14.36 10.47 19.87
CA ALA A 284 13.94 9.98 21.18
C ALA A 284 14.96 10.39 22.24
N SER A 285 14.47 10.82 23.40
CA SER A 285 15.31 11.06 24.57
C SER A 285 15.79 9.72 25.14
N GLY A 286 16.96 9.67 25.74
CA GLY A 286 17.66 8.43 26.14
C GLY A 286 16.95 7.48 27.11
N SER A 287 15.72 7.81 27.54
CA SER A 287 14.85 6.90 28.31
C SER A 287 13.95 6.03 27.45
N LEU A 288 13.78 6.35 26.16
CA LEU A 288 12.92 5.64 25.23
C LEU A 288 13.76 4.65 24.42
N GLN A 289 13.85 3.40 24.86
CA GLN A 289 14.49 2.32 24.10
C GLN A 289 13.40 1.50 23.40
N LEU A 290 13.38 1.58 22.07
CA LEU A 290 12.56 0.73 21.22
C LEU A 290 13.41 -0.40 20.66
N SER A 291 12.80 -1.56 20.48
CA SER A 291 13.43 -2.66 19.75
C SER A 291 13.57 -2.32 18.27
N ASP A 292 14.49 -2.98 17.58
CA ASP A 292 14.64 -2.83 16.13
C ASP A 292 13.34 -3.22 15.38
N GLU A 293 12.59 -4.19 15.91
CA GLU A 293 11.28 -4.57 15.37
C GLU A 293 10.24 -3.44 15.52
N ASP A 294 10.19 -2.77 16.69
CA ASP A 294 9.28 -1.63 16.87
C ASP A 294 9.63 -0.49 15.93
N ILE A 295 10.90 -0.22 15.72
CA ILE A 295 11.38 0.81 14.79
C ILE A 295 11.01 0.45 13.36
N GLU A 296 11.22 -0.81 12.96
CA GLU A 296 10.87 -1.31 11.63
C GLU A 296 9.37 -1.19 11.37
N ILE A 297 8.52 -1.63 12.30
CA ILE A 297 7.07 -1.56 12.19
C ILE A 297 6.60 -0.11 12.07
N ARG A 298 7.13 0.80 12.89
CA ARG A 298 6.79 2.23 12.84
C ARG A 298 7.19 2.87 11.50
N ARG A 299 8.37 2.57 10.97
CA ARG A 299 8.83 3.04 9.66
C ARG A 299 7.93 2.56 8.54
N ARG A 300 7.63 1.26 8.51
CA ARG A 300 6.72 0.67 7.51
C ARG A 300 5.35 1.32 7.58
N LEU A 301 4.79 1.46 8.77
CA LEU A 301 3.47 2.04 8.95
C LEU A 301 3.42 3.51 8.52
N PHE A 302 4.45 4.33 8.85
CA PHE A 302 4.53 5.70 8.37
C PHE A 302 4.50 5.76 6.83
N TRP A 303 5.36 4.99 6.16
CA TRP A 303 5.45 5.01 4.71
C TRP A 303 4.21 4.40 4.03
N SER A 304 3.57 3.44 4.64
CA SER A 304 2.27 2.89 4.19
C SER A 304 1.17 3.93 4.29
N CYS A 305 1.09 4.68 5.38
CA CYS A 305 0.17 5.80 5.55
C CYS A 305 0.46 6.92 4.55
N TYR A 306 1.75 7.25 4.35
CA TYR A 306 2.17 8.26 3.39
C TYR A 306 1.75 7.90 1.95
N PHE A 307 1.98 6.65 1.54
CA PHE A 307 1.54 6.15 0.24
C PHE A 307 0.00 6.20 0.12
N TRP A 308 -0.71 5.67 1.12
CA TRP A 308 -2.17 5.64 1.11
C TRP A 308 -2.79 7.05 1.07
N ASP A 309 -2.20 8.01 1.77
CA ASP A 309 -2.63 9.42 1.72
C ASP A 309 -2.59 9.98 0.30
N LYS A 310 -1.53 9.70 -0.47
CA LYS A 310 -1.42 10.18 -1.86
C LYS A 310 -2.43 9.49 -2.77
N ILE A 311 -2.63 8.21 -2.58
CA ILE A 311 -3.57 7.42 -3.39
C ILE A 311 -5.02 7.82 -3.11
N ILE A 312 -5.42 7.96 -1.84
CA ILE A 312 -6.79 8.39 -1.52
C ILE A 312 -7.03 9.85 -1.91
N SER A 313 -6.02 10.71 -1.79
CA SER A 313 -6.10 12.10 -2.24
C SER A 313 -6.31 12.19 -3.75
N LEU A 314 -5.61 11.35 -4.52
CA LEU A 314 -5.81 11.21 -5.96
C LEU A 314 -7.25 10.79 -6.29
N TYR A 315 -7.75 9.71 -5.67
CA TYR A 315 -9.09 9.19 -5.98
C TYR A 315 -10.21 10.16 -5.61
N LEU A 316 -10.01 10.96 -4.56
CA LEU A 316 -11.03 11.88 -4.07
C LEU A 316 -10.85 13.33 -4.56
N GLY A 317 -9.79 13.63 -5.34
CA GLY A 317 -9.47 14.98 -5.79
C GLY A 317 -9.23 15.94 -4.62
N ARG A 318 -8.48 15.53 -3.59
CA ARG A 318 -8.25 16.31 -2.37
C ARG A 318 -6.76 16.51 -2.11
N SER A 319 -6.46 17.56 -1.34
CA SER A 319 -5.11 17.83 -0.87
C SER A 319 -4.58 16.72 0.02
N PRO A 320 -3.33 16.28 -0.15
CA PRO A 320 -2.67 15.36 0.77
C PRO A 320 -2.59 15.93 2.20
N SER A 321 -2.58 15.05 3.20
CA SER A 321 -2.54 15.42 4.61
C SER A 321 -1.19 15.19 5.26
N LEU A 322 -0.54 14.09 4.89
CA LEU A 322 0.75 13.71 5.46
C LEU A 322 1.88 14.34 4.67
N SER A 323 2.78 15.00 5.39
CA SER A 323 4.01 15.57 4.82
C SER A 323 5.21 14.74 5.25
N HIS A 324 6.16 14.55 4.35
CA HIS A 324 7.48 14.06 4.68
C HIS A 324 8.39 15.24 4.98
N THR A 325 8.98 15.26 6.15
CA THR A 325 9.83 16.34 6.65
C THR A 325 11.21 15.78 7.06
N PRO A 326 12.23 16.60 7.32
CA PRO A 326 13.54 16.12 7.79
C PRO A 326 13.52 15.35 9.12
N VAL A 327 12.40 15.44 9.86
CA VAL A 327 12.22 14.70 11.13
C VAL A 327 11.45 13.41 10.97
N SER A 328 10.86 13.18 9.81
CA SER A 328 10.10 11.96 9.53
C SER A 328 11.01 10.73 9.43
N PRO A 329 10.46 9.52 9.63
CA PRO A 329 11.21 8.28 9.49
C PRO A 329 11.89 8.16 8.12
N PRO A 330 13.14 7.68 8.05
CA PRO A 330 13.85 7.48 6.79
C PRO A 330 13.20 6.34 5.96
N GLN A 331 13.37 6.40 4.64
CA GLN A 331 12.94 5.34 3.72
C GLN A 331 13.90 4.14 3.75
N ILE A 332 14.16 3.62 4.93
CA ILE A 332 15.03 2.47 5.15
C ILE A 332 14.21 1.35 5.74
N ILE A 333 14.14 0.23 5.04
CA ILE A 333 13.54 -1.01 5.50
C ILE A 333 14.68 -1.93 5.93
N MET A 334 14.65 -2.38 7.18
CA MET A 334 15.71 -3.23 7.75
C MET A 334 15.44 -4.71 7.44
N ASP A 335 14.21 -5.17 7.59
CA ASP A 335 13.82 -6.53 7.26
C ASP A 335 13.50 -6.68 5.78
N ASP A 336 14.37 -7.35 5.06
CA ASP A 336 14.21 -7.69 3.64
C ASP A 336 13.84 -9.17 3.40
N SER A 337 13.45 -9.92 4.42
CA SER A 337 13.09 -11.34 4.31
C SER A 337 12.00 -11.63 3.28
N ALA A 338 11.03 -10.72 3.12
CA ALA A 338 9.97 -10.83 2.12
C ALA A 338 10.42 -10.56 0.68
N GLU A 339 11.69 -10.20 0.45
CA GLU A 339 12.24 -9.99 -0.89
C GLU A 339 12.39 -11.30 -1.66
N ASP A 340 12.85 -12.32 -0.96
CA ASP A 340 13.16 -13.63 -1.54
C ASP A 340 12.04 -14.67 -1.37
N GLU A 341 10.92 -14.29 -0.74
CA GLU A 341 9.75 -15.15 -0.67
C GLU A 341 9.27 -15.53 -2.07
N LEU A 342 8.84 -16.77 -2.23
CA LEU A 342 8.23 -17.22 -3.47
C LEU A 342 6.77 -16.72 -3.52
N TRP A 343 6.47 -15.92 -4.53
CA TRP A 343 5.12 -15.45 -4.79
C TRP A 343 4.41 -16.40 -5.76
N LEU A 344 3.26 -16.90 -5.32
CA LEU A 344 2.34 -17.70 -6.12
C LEU A 344 0.95 -17.04 -6.05
N PRO A 345 0.25 -16.91 -7.17
CA PRO A 345 -1.07 -16.26 -7.21
C PRO A 345 -2.12 -17.14 -6.52
N HIS A 346 -2.41 -16.83 -5.25
CA HIS A 346 -3.35 -17.57 -4.42
C HIS A 346 -4.78 -17.51 -4.99
N GLY A 347 -5.49 -18.65 -4.93
CA GLY A 347 -6.88 -18.76 -5.36
C GLY A 347 -7.09 -18.76 -6.87
N LEU A 348 -6.05 -18.88 -7.69
CA LEU A 348 -6.19 -19.06 -9.13
C LEU A 348 -6.03 -20.53 -9.50
N ARG A 349 -6.92 -21.00 -10.36
CA ARG A 349 -6.86 -22.35 -10.95
C ARG A 349 -6.35 -22.24 -12.38
N TYR A 350 -5.31 -22.95 -12.67
CA TYR A 350 -4.77 -23.08 -14.02
C TYR A 350 -5.23 -24.44 -14.62
N SER A 351 -5.33 -24.51 -15.93
CA SER A 351 -5.62 -25.76 -16.64
C SER A 351 -4.50 -26.77 -16.41
N GLU A 352 -4.80 -28.09 -16.52
CA GLU A 352 -3.79 -29.13 -16.38
C GLU A 352 -2.59 -28.87 -17.30
N GLY A 353 -1.39 -28.87 -16.74
CA GLY A 353 -0.15 -28.58 -17.46
C GLY A 353 0.20 -27.08 -17.61
N GLN A 354 -0.60 -26.19 -17.06
CA GLN A 354 -0.34 -24.75 -17.01
C GLN A 354 -0.17 -24.34 -15.55
N GLU A 355 1.05 -24.18 -15.09
CA GLU A 355 1.33 -23.66 -13.76
C GLU A 355 2.00 -22.30 -13.87
N TYR A 356 1.62 -21.38 -12.99
CA TYR A 356 2.35 -20.12 -12.86
C TYR A 356 3.70 -20.40 -12.20
N PRO A 357 4.84 -19.98 -12.82
CA PRO A 357 6.15 -20.24 -12.24
C PRO A 357 6.30 -19.51 -10.91
N ALA A 358 6.81 -20.20 -9.90
CA ALA A 358 7.15 -19.57 -8.64
C ALA A 358 8.20 -18.48 -8.88
N THR A 359 7.84 -17.24 -8.62
CA THR A 359 8.70 -16.05 -8.81
C THR A 359 9.03 -15.43 -7.46
N GLN A 360 10.18 -14.75 -7.38
CA GLN A 360 10.49 -13.98 -6.17
C GLN A 360 9.47 -12.83 -5.99
N ALA A 361 9.01 -12.64 -4.77
CA ALA A 361 7.99 -11.64 -4.46
C ALA A 361 8.49 -10.21 -4.69
N ARG A 362 9.75 -9.91 -4.37
CA ARG A 362 10.33 -8.56 -4.50
C ARG A 362 9.52 -7.49 -3.76
N SER A 363 8.84 -7.88 -2.69
CA SER A 363 7.86 -7.04 -2.00
C SER A 363 8.48 -5.83 -1.34
N VAL A 364 9.68 -5.97 -0.77
CA VAL A 364 10.37 -4.89 -0.06
C VAL A 364 10.93 -3.86 -1.04
N SER A 365 11.62 -4.33 -2.08
CA SER A 365 12.11 -3.46 -3.16
C SER A 365 10.96 -2.71 -3.83
N CYS A 366 9.86 -3.40 -4.14
CA CYS A 366 8.69 -2.80 -4.75
C CYS A 366 8.07 -1.73 -3.84
N PHE A 367 7.87 -2.02 -2.56
CA PHE A 367 7.32 -1.08 -1.59
C PHE A 367 8.22 0.16 -1.42
N THR A 368 9.54 -0.04 -1.33
CA THR A 368 10.51 1.08 -1.26
C THR A 368 10.41 1.98 -2.49
N GLN A 369 10.31 1.41 -3.68
CA GLN A 369 10.15 2.19 -4.91
C GLN A 369 8.77 2.86 -5.00
N MET A 370 7.72 2.23 -4.47
CA MET A 370 6.40 2.84 -4.36
C MET A 370 6.41 4.09 -3.46
N CYS A 371 7.11 4.02 -2.31
CA CYS A 371 7.27 5.16 -1.41
C CYS A 371 8.04 6.31 -2.07
N ARG A 372 9.13 6.01 -2.80
CA ARG A 372 9.90 7.01 -3.55
C ARG A 372 9.08 7.68 -4.64
N LEU A 373 8.34 6.89 -5.41
CA LEU A 373 7.43 7.40 -6.44
C LEU A 373 6.33 8.28 -5.83
N SER A 374 5.82 7.91 -4.65
CA SER A 374 4.80 8.67 -3.92
C SER A 374 5.31 10.03 -3.44
N ALA A 375 6.62 10.16 -3.14
CA ALA A 375 7.20 11.44 -2.78
C ALA A 375 7.21 12.42 -3.98
N ILE A 376 7.55 11.93 -5.17
CA ILE A 376 7.45 12.71 -6.42
C ILE A 376 5.98 13.08 -6.68
N PHE A 377 5.07 12.12 -6.52
CA PHE A 377 3.65 12.35 -6.76
C PHE A 377 3.02 13.33 -5.75
N ASN A 378 3.51 13.40 -4.51
CA ASN A 378 3.10 14.40 -3.54
C ASN A 378 3.28 15.83 -4.07
N GLU A 379 4.44 16.11 -4.69
CA GLU A 379 4.74 17.43 -5.27
C GLU A 379 3.78 17.75 -6.43
N ILE A 380 3.48 16.76 -7.26
CA ILE A 380 2.50 16.90 -8.34
C ILE A 380 1.10 17.22 -7.76
N LEU A 381 0.66 16.52 -6.72
CA LEU A 381 -0.63 16.77 -6.07
C LEU A 381 -0.70 18.18 -5.49
N ILE A 382 0.33 18.62 -4.77
CA ILE A 382 0.34 19.92 -4.08
C ILE A 382 0.44 21.09 -5.09
N HIS A 383 1.34 20.97 -6.07
CA HIS A 383 1.65 22.09 -6.97
C HIS A 383 0.73 22.15 -8.19
N ILE A 384 0.12 21.04 -8.59
CA ILE A 384 -0.75 20.99 -9.77
C ILE A 384 -2.23 20.81 -9.39
N TYR A 385 -2.54 19.88 -8.49
CA TYR A 385 -3.92 19.44 -8.26
C TYR A 385 -4.57 19.91 -6.96
N ASP A 386 -3.84 20.58 -6.04
CA ASP A 386 -4.44 21.04 -4.79
C ASP A 386 -5.53 22.10 -5.06
N PRO A 387 -6.82 21.82 -4.79
CA PRO A 387 -7.91 22.74 -5.06
C PRO A 387 -7.94 23.94 -4.10
N LEU A 388 -7.23 23.85 -2.97
CA LEU A 388 -7.22 24.88 -1.94
C LEU A 388 -6.09 25.90 -2.12
N ARG A 389 -5.18 25.66 -3.05
CA ARG A 389 -4.03 26.52 -3.31
C ARG A 389 -4.22 27.28 -4.62
N SER A 390 -4.07 28.61 -4.56
CA SER A 390 -3.90 29.43 -5.77
C SER A 390 -2.53 29.13 -6.39
N LYS A 391 -2.49 28.90 -7.69
CA LYS A 391 -1.28 28.52 -8.43
C LYS A 391 -1.07 29.49 -9.57
N THR A 392 0.19 29.83 -9.80
CA THR A 392 0.60 30.57 -11.00
C THR A 392 1.03 29.59 -12.08
N ASP A 393 0.93 29.97 -13.35
CA ASP A 393 1.39 29.15 -14.48
C ASP A 393 2.89 28.80 -14.32
N GLN A 394 3.69 29.73 -13.79
CA GLN A 394 5.10 29.52 -13.54
C GLN A 394 5.34 28.41 -12.48
N GLU A 395 4.58 28.38 -11.38
CA GLU A 395 4.69 27.31 -10.37
C GLU A 395 4.36 25.94 -10.96
N VAL A 396 3.38 25.87 -11.85
CA VAL A 396 3.00 24.63 -12.54
C VAL A 396 4.10 24.20 -13.52
N GLU A 397 4.69 25.13 -14.29
CA GLU A 397 5.82 24.84 -15.18
C GLU A 397 7.07 24.40 -14.43
N ASP A 398 7.42 25.08 -13.33
CA ASP A 398 8.55 24.71 -12.49
C ASP A 398 8.37 23.31 -11.89
N CYS A 399 7.14 22.97 -11.46
CA CYS A 399 6.80 21.63 -11.00
C CYS A 399 6.96 20.61 -12.12
N LEU A 400 6.45 20.90 -13.32
CA LEU A 400 6.55 20.02 -14.48
C LEU A 400 8.01 19.69 -14.83
N ILE A 401 8.89 20.69 -14.85
CA ILE A 401 10.30 20.52 -15.16
C ILE A 401 10.97 19.67 -14.07
N ARG A 402 10.77 20.02 -12.81
CA ARG A 402 11.41 19.37 -11.65
C ARG A 402 10.94 17.92 -11.51
N GLU A 403 9.64 17.71 -11.49
CA GLU A 403 9.08 16.37 -11.28
C GLU A 403 9.19 15.50 -12.54
N GLY A 404 9.17 16.11 -13.72
CA GLY A 404 9.46 15.40 -14.97
C GLY A 404 10.90 14.87 -15.01
N PHE A 405 11.88 15.62 -14.48
CA PHE A 405 13.25 15.14 -14.30
C PHE A 405 13.30 14.02 -13.24
N ALA A 406 12.68 14.22 -12.07
CA ALA A 406 12.66 13.26 -10.98
C ALA A 406 12.02 11.91 -11.39
N MET A 407 10.93 11.95 -12.15
CA MET A 407 10.28 10.75 -12.68
C MET A 407 11.16 9.99 -13.70
N ARG A 408 11.87 10.72 -14.58
CA ARG A 408 12.80 10.08 -15.51
C ARG A 408 13.98 9.43 -14.78
N GLN A 409 14.54 10.11 -13.78
CA GLN A 409 15.62 9.58 -12.95
C GLN A 409 15.13 8.34 -12.19
N TRP A 410 13.97 8.42 -11.53
CA TRP A 410 13.37 7.28 -10.82
C TRP A 410 13.20 6.05 -11.71
N TRP A 411 12.71 6.25 -12.95
CA TRP A 411 12.54 5.16 -13.92
C TRP A 411 13.87 4.55 -14.38
N GLN A 412 14.90 5.36 -14.56
CA GLN A 412 16.25 4.90 -14.91
C GLN A 412 16.88 4.10 -13.77
N ASP A 413 16.68 4.55 -12.53
CA ASP A 413 17.22 3.92 -11.32
C ASP A 413 16.39 2.70 -10.86
N LEU A 414 15.20 2.50 -11.43
CA LEU A 414 14.34 1.36 -11.08
C LEU A 414 15.04 0.04 -11.45
N PRO A 415 15.21 -0.89 -10.49
CA PRO A 415 15.78 -2.21 -10.75
C PRO A 415 15.07 -2.91 -11.90
N SER A 416 15.84 -3.59 -12.76
CA SER A 416 15.29 -4.24 -13.96
C SER A 416 14.21 -5.27 -13.66
N PHE A 417 14.29 -5.96 -12.53
CA PHE A 417 13.29 -6.94 -12.09
C PHE A 417 11.97 -6.31 -11.62
N LEU A 418 11.92 -5.00 -11.40
CA LEU A 418 10.70 -4.24 -11.10
C LEU A 418 10.15 -3.49 -12.32
N ARG A 419 10.92 -3.36 -13.39
CA ARG A 419 10.55 -2.58 -14.57
C ARG A 419 9.89 -3.47 -15.61
N ILE A 420 8.71 -3.09 -16.06
CA ILE A 420 7.98 -3.74 -17.14
C ILE A 420 8.07 -2.86 -18.39
N ASP A 421 8.72 -3.37 -19.43
CA ASP A 421 8.69 -2.72 -20.73
C ASP A 421 7.40 -3.11 -21.46
N ALA A 422 6.52 -2.14 -21.68
CA ALA A 422 5.25 -2.34 -22.37
C ALA A 422 5.42 -2.75 -23.85
N GLN A 423 6.59 -2.45 -24.46
CA GLN A 423 6.92 -2.83 -25.86
C GLN A 423 7.47 -4.26 -25.94
N ALA A 424 8.06 -4.76 -24.85
CA ALA A 424 8.68 -6.07 -24.75
C ALA A 424 8.26 -6.74 -23.44
N LEU A 425 6.99 -7.13 -23.35
CA LEU A 425 6.43 -7.78 -22.16
C LEU A 425 7.19 -9.08 -21.85
N PRO A 426 7.45 -9.37 -20.57
CA PRO A 426 8.12 -10.61 -20.18
C PRO A 426 7.24 -11.83 -20.48
N GLU A 427 7.85 -13.01 -20.45
CA GLU A 427 7.16 -14.28 -20.73
C GLU A 427 6.01 -14.53 -19.72
N TYR A 428 6.22 -14.22 -18.46
CA TYR A 428 5.25 -14.36 -17.38
C TYR A 428 4.95 -13.01 -16.76
N CYS A 429 3.67 -12.78 -16.43
CA CYS A 429 3.27 -11.58 -15.75
C CYS A 429 3.86 -11.55 -14.34
N PRO A 430 4.62 -10.52 -13.95
CA PRO A 430 5.19 -10.45 -12.61
C PRO A 430 4.10 -10.28 -11.53
N PRO A 431 4.45 -10.41 -10.25
CA PRO A 431 3.52 -10.22 -9.13
C PRO A 431 2.70 -8.92 -9.23
N SER A 432 1.45 -8.96 -8.75
CA SER A 432 0.45 -7.90 -8.92
C SER A 432 0.91 -6.52 -8.44
N HIS A 433 1.72 -6.46 -7.38
CA HIS A 433 2.27 -5.20 -6.85
C HIS A 433 3.31 -4.58 -7.78
N ILE A 434 4.10 -5.39 -8.49
CA ILE A 434 5.05 -4.90 -9.49
C ILE A 434 4.30 -4.34 -10.70
N VAL A 435 3.24 -5.02 -11.15
CA VAL A 435 2.36 -4.51 -12.21
C VAL A 435 1.74 -3.16 -11.79
N THR A 436 1.26 -3.08 -10.56
CA THR A 436 0.65 -1.87 -10.02
C THR A 436 1.64 -0.70 -9.95
N LEU A 437 2.88 -0.95 -9.51
CA LEU A 437 3.96 0.06 -9.49
C LEU A 437 4.17 0.68 -10.87
N ASN A 438 4.27 -0.16 -11.91
CA ASN A 438 4.48 0.31 -13.30
C ASN A 438 3.26 1.08 -13.84
N CYS A 439 2.04 0.60 -13.59
CA CYS A 439 0.83 1.32 -14.00
C CYS A 439 0.69 2.67 -13.29
N LEU A 440 1.03 2.76 -11.99
CA LEU A 440 1.02 4.02 -11.26
C LEU A 440 2.08 4.99 -11.78
N PHE A 441 3.27 4.53 -12.16
CA PHE A 441 4.27 5.38 -12.79
C PHE A 441 3.73 6.05 -14.06
N TYR A 442 3.14 5.29 -14.97
CA TYR A 442 2.54 5.85 -16.19
C TYR A 442 1.33 6.75 -15.89
N THR A 443 0.53 6.41 -14.88
CA THR A 443 -0.59 7.23 -14.42
C THR A 443 -0.10 8.59 -13.92
N PHE A 444 0.91 8.61 -13.04
CA PHE A 444 1.47 9.86 -12.52
C PHE A 444 2.15 10.69 -13.60
N LYS A 445 2.74 10.03 -14.61
CA LYS A 445 3.28 10.70 -15.78
C LYS A 445 2.20 11.39 -16.61
N ILE A 446 1.07 10.74 -16.84
CA ILE A 446 -0.10 11.37 -17.48
C ILE A 446 -0.56 12.57 -16.65
N LEU A 447 -0.72 12.41 -15.34
CA LEU A 447 -1.18 13.49 -14.47
C LEU A 447 -0.21 14.67 -14.42
N LEU A 448 1.09 14.45 -14.56
CA LEU A 448 2.08 15.51 -14.64
C LEU A 448 1.92 16.36 -15.92
N TYR A 449 1.79 15.71 -17.09
CA TYR A 449 1.78 16.41 -18.38
C TYR A 449 0.38 16.87 -18.81
N ARG A 450 -0.68 16.24 -18.33
CA ARG A 450 -2.07 16.52 -18.72
C ARG A 450 -2.49 17.99 -18.59
N PRO A 451 -2.13 18.76 -17.54
CA PRO A 451 -2.53 20.16 -17.43
C PRO A 451 -1.98 21.04 -18.56
N MET A 452 -0.84 20.69 -19.12
CA MET A 452 -0.23 21.43 -20.23
C MET A 452 -1.00 21.29 -21.54
N LEU A 453 -1.81 20.23 -21.66
CA LEU A 453 -2.65 20.01 -22.86
C LEU A 453 -3.79 21.04 -22.96
N PHE A 454 -4.08 21.75 -21.88
CA PHE A 454 -5.20 22.67 -21.74
C PHE A 454 -4.77 24.13 -21.51
N LYS A 455 -3.47 24.40 -21.54
CA LYS A 455 -2.96 25.77 -21.46
C LYS A 455 -3.49 26.55 -22.67
N ARG A 456 -4.28 27.61 -22.41
CA ARG A 456 -4.76 28.47 -23.49
C ARG A 456 -3.57 29.22 -24.07
N PRO A 457 -3.40 29.23 -25.40
CA PRO A 457 -2.40 30.09 -26.03
C PRO A 457 -2.70 31.53 -25.65
N ASP A 458 -1.71 32.24 -25.12
CA ASP A 458 -1.84 33.67 -24.95
C ASP A 458 -1.82 34.32 -26.34
N PRO A 459 -2.92 34.99 -26.78
CA PRO A 459 -2.98 35.60 -28.09
C PRO A 459 -1.90 36.68 -28.32
N LEU A 460 -1.22 37.11 -27.25
CA LEU A 460 -0.12 38.09 -27.32
C LEU A 460 1.26 37.44 -27.34
N ASN A 461 1.35 36.12 -27.17
CA ASN A 461 2.62 35.41 -27.08
C ASN A 461 2.64 34.22 -28.05
N GLU A 462 3.16 34.41 -29.26
CA GLU A 462 3.26 33.38 -30.31
C GLU A 462 4.08 32.13 -29.87
N ARG A 463 4.76 32.17 -28.72
CA ARG A 463 5.53 31.05 -28.17
C ARG A 463 4.71 30.14 -27.25
N ASP A 464 3.46 30.46 -26.99
CA ASP A 464 2.59 29.77 -26.00
C ASP A 464 1.70 28.68 -26.65
N THR A 465 2.15 28.10 -27.76
CA THR A 465 1.49 26.93 -28.35
C THR A 465 1.73 25.70 -27.47
N PRO A 466 0.70 24.86 -27.21
CA PRO A 466 0.89 23.61 -26.47
C PRO A 466 2.01 22.78 -27.09
N ASP A 467 2.98 22.36 -26.29
CA ASP A 467 4.06 21.52 -26.78
C ASP A 467 3.52 20.11 -27.13
N PRO A 468 3.56 19.71 -28.40
CA PRO A 468 3.03 18.41 -28.84
C PRO A 468 3.75 17.23 -28.17
N THR A 469 4.93 17.44 -27.59
CA THR A 469 5.66 16.39 -26.86
C THR A 469 4.90 15.93 -25.61
N HIS A 470 4.20 16.83 -24.91
CA HIS A 470 3.41 16.49 -23.73
C HIS A 470 2.26 15.55 -24.06
N PHE A 471 1.58 15.79 -25.19
CA PHE A 471 0.52 14.89 -25.62
C PHE A 471 1.06 13.51 -26.01
N LYS A 472 2.18 13.47 -26.71
CA LYS A 472 2.87 12.22 -27.07
C LYS A 472 3.27 11.41 -25.84
N GLU A 473 3.76 12.08 -24.79
CA GLU A 473 4.10 11.46 -23.51
C GLU A 473 2.86 10.89 -22.81
N CYS A 474 1.74 11.61 -22.81
CA CYS A 474 0.47 11.12 -22.27
C CYS A 474 -0.05 9.91 -23.06
N LEU A 475 -0.04 9.97 -24.39
CA LEU A 475 -0.53 8.90 -25.25
C LEU A 475 0.32 7.64 -25.14
N GLY A 476 1.64 7.78 -25.14
CA GLY A 476 2.57 6.66 -24.92
C GLY A 476 2.38 6.01 -23.54
N SER A 477 2.14 6.81 -22.51
CA SER A 477 1.83 6.31 -21.18
C SER A 477 0.49 5.59 -21.10
N ALA A 478 -0.55 6.12 -21.76
CA ALA A 478 -1.86 5.46 -21.86
C ALA A 478 -1.78 4.12 -22.59
N SER A 479 -1.03 4.06 -23.69
CA SER A 479 -0.79 2.80 -24.43
C SER A 479 -0.03 1.78 -23.58
N SER A 480 0.96 2.22 -22.79
CA SER A 480 1.69 1.35 -21.87
C SER A 480 0.79 0.79 -20.77
N ILE A 481 -0.09 1.61 -20.20
CA ILE A 481 -1.07 1.17 -19.18
C ILE A 481 -1.95 0.05 -19.74
N ILE A 482 -2.56 0.22 -20.91
CA ILE A 482 -3.49 -0.80 -21.45
C ILE A 482 -2.75 -2.08 -21.81
N ALA A 483 -1.52 -2.01 -22.32
CA ALA A 483 -0.71 -3.20 -22.64
C ALA A 483 -0.37 -4.02 -21.38
N ILE A 484 0.10 -3.36 -20.32
CA ILE A 484 0.44 -3.99 -19.05
C ILE A 484 -0.82 -4.52 -18.34
N PHE A 485 -1.92 -3.77 -18.38
CA PHE A 485 -3.19 -4.18 -17.80
C PHE A 485 -3.80 -5.40 -18.51
N ASP A 486 -3.77 -5.44 -19.84
CA ASP A 486 -4.22 -6.60 -20.63
C ASP A 486 -3.39 -7.84 -20.30
N PHE A 487 -2.07 -7.67 -20.18
CA PHE A 487 -1.18 -8.74 -19.76
C PHE A 487 -1.52 -9.28 -18.36
N PHE A 488 -1.77 -8.39 -17.40
CA PHE A 488 -2.23 -8.75 -16.06
C PHE A 488 -3.55 -9.54 -16.10
N CYS A 489 -4.55 -9.02 -16.82
CA CYS A 489 -5.88 -9.64 -16.86
C CYS A 489 -5.90 -10.99 -17.57
N ARG A 490 -5.05 -11.19 -18.58
CA ARG A 490 -4.88 -12.51 -19.22
C ARG A 490 -4.27 -13.54 -18.29
N THR A 491 -3.42 -13.11 -17.37
CA THR A 491 -2.73 -14.01 -16.44
C THR A 491 -3.55 -14.27 -15.17
N PHE A 492 -4.09 -13.22 -14.54
CA PHE A 492 -4.72 -13.30 -13.21
C PHE A 492 -6.24 -13.08 -13.22
N GLY A 493 -6.80 -12.65 -14.34
CA GLY A 493 -8.23 -12.36 -14.48
C GLY A 493 -8.65 -10.99 -13.94
N TYR A 494 -9.85 -10.57 -14.32
CA TYR A 494 -10.41 -9.26 -13.94
C TYR A 494 -10.85 -9.19 -12.48
N SER A 495 -11.12 -10.33 -11.83
CA SER A 495 -11.50 -10.39 -10.41
C SER A 495 -10.35 -9.98 -9.47
N ARG A 496 -9.12 -10.04 -9.94
CA ARG A 496 -7.91 -9.69 -9.18
C ARG A 496 -7.44 -8.24 -9.39
N VAL A 497 -8.20 -7.44 -10.12
CA VAL A 497 -7.87 -6.03 -10.38
C VAL A 497 -8.11 -5.19 -9.12
N VAL A 498 -7.05 -4.53 -8.64
CA VAL A 498 -7.10 -3.53 -7.56
C VAL A 498 -7.58 -2.19 -8.09
N LEU A 499 -8.12 -1.34 -7.21
CA LEU A 499 -8.65 -0.02 -7.59
C LEU A 499 -7.59 0.84 -8.30
N SER A 500 -6.33 0.78 -7.88
CA SER A 500 -5.23 1.52 -8.53
C SER A 500 -5.05 1.15 -10.00
N LEU A 501 -5.11 -0.14 -10.33
CA LEU A 501 -5.03 -0.61 -11.73
C LEU A 501 -6.25 -0.16 -12.55
N ALA A 502 -7.45 -0.25 -11.98
CA ALA A 502 -8.65 0.23 -12.65
C ALA A 502 -8.63 1.74 -12.88
N TYR A 503 -8.12 2.51 -11.90
CA TYR A 503 -7.92 3.95 -12.04
C TYR A 503 -6.90 4.30 -13.13
N SER A 504 -5.84 3.51 -13.27
CA SER A 504 -4.87 3.68 -14.37
C SER A 504 -5.54 3.51 -15.74
N VAL A 505 -6.39 2.50 -15.90
CA VAL A 505 -7.16 2.30 -17.14
C VAL A 505 -8.14 3.45 -17.40
N TYR A 506 -8.80 3.95 -16.34
CA TYR A 506 -9.66 5.13 -16.43
C TYR A 506 -8.87 6.37 -16.89
N THR A 507 -7.68 6.59 -16.35
CA THR A 507 -6.79 7.69 -16.75
C THR A 507 -6.34 7.53 -18.20
N ALA A 508 -5.99 6.32 -18.64
CA ALA A 508 -5.66 6.04 -20.04
C ALA A 508 -6.85 6.32 -20.98
N ALA A 509 -8.06 5.89 -20.60
CA ALA A 509 -9.28 6.16 -21.36
C ALA A 509 -9.53 7.67 -21.55
N SER A 510 -9.23 8.49 -20.53
CA SER A 510 -9.38 9.94 -20.63
C SER A 510 -8.47 10.55 -21.70
N ILE A 511 -7.26 10.00 -21.89
CA ILE A 511 -6.32 10.47 -22.93
C ILE A 511 -6.78 10.03 -24.34
N PHE A 512 -7.24 8.79 -24.50
CA PHE A 512 -7.81 8.34 -25.77
C PHE A 512 -9.07 9.11 -26.15
N LEU A 513 -9.90 9.48 -25.18
CA LEU A 513 -11.05 10.34 -25.42
C LEU A 513 -10.64 11.72 -25.94
N LEU A 514 -9.61 12.33 -25.33
CA LEU A 514 -9.04 13.59 -25.84
C LEU A 514 -8.55 13.46 -27.28
N GLN A 515 -7.84 12.38 -27.59
CA GLN A 515 -7.38 12.13 -28.96
C GLN A 515 -8.55 12.02 -29.95
N ILE A 516 -9.63 11.32 -29.57
CA ILE A 516 -10.83 11.19 -30.39
C ILE A 516 -11.48 12.56 -30.65
N GLN A 517 -11.52 13.42 -29.63
CA GLN A 517 -12.12 14.76 -29.74
C GLN A 517 -11.24 15.73 -30.54
N ALA A 518 -9.91 15.58 -30.45
CA ALA A 518 -8.96 16.47 -31.13
C ALA A 518 -8.72 16.12 -32.61
N SER A 519 -8.88 14.85 -32.99
CA SER A 519 -8.59 14.39 -34.35
C SER A 519 -9.79 14.51 -35.25
N SER A 520 -9.61 15.16 -36.40
CA SER A 520 -10.62 15.20 -37.48
C SER A 520 -10.82 13.83 -38.16
N SER A 521 -9.80 12.96 -38.13
CA SER A 521 -9.85 11.57 -38.59
C SER A 521 -9.83 10.63 -37.40
N ARG A 522 -10.84 9.79 -37.29
CA ARG A 522 -10.91 8.76 -36.25
C ARG A 522 -9.93 7.64 -36.58
N GLU A 523 -8.81 7.58 -35.90
CA GLU A 523 -7.84 6.49 -36.07
C GLU A 523 -8.38 5.19 -35.46
N ASP A 524 -8.33 4.10 -36.23
CA ASP A 524 -8.81 2.77 -35.77
C ASP A 524 -8.14 2.32 -34.49
N TYR A 525 -6.84 2.62 -34.33
CA TYR A 525 -6.07 2.30 -33.11
C TYR A 525 -6.66 2.97 -31.86
N THR A 526 -6.99 4.25 -31.93
CA THR A 526 -7.53 5.01 -30.80
C THR A 526 -8.90 4.49 -30.40
N LEU A 527 -9.76 4.17 -31.36
CA LEU A 527 -11.07 3.59 -31.12
C LEU A 527 -10.97 2.18 -30.51
N GLU A 528 -10.04 1.35 -30.97
CA GLU A 528 -9.80 0.02 -30.38
C GLU A 528 -9.26 0.12 -28.95
N SER A 529 -8.32 1.04 -28.69
CA SER A 529 -7.78 1.30 -27.35
C SER A 529 -8.87 1.78 -26.40
N MET A 530 -9.75 2.69 -26.88
CA MET A 530 -10.90 3.17 -26.11
C MET A 530 -11.90 2.04 -25.84
N ARG A 531 -12.21 1.21 -26.83
CA ARG A 531 -13.08 0.02 -26.68
C ARG A 531 -12.52 -0.92 -25.63
N PHE A 532 -11.21 -1.19 -25.65
CA PHE A 532 -10.55 -2.00 -24.64
C PHE A 532 -10.75 -1.41 -23.24
N CYS A 533 -10.51 -0.11 -23.04
CA CYS A 533 -10.69 0.55 -21.74
C CYS A 533 -12.14 0.42 -21.24
N VAL A 534 -13.13 0.69 -22.08
CA VAL A 534 -14.56 0.59 -21.72
C VAL A 534 -14.91 -0.84 -21.31
N GLN A 535 -14.50 -1.85 -22.09
CA GLN A 535 -14.76 -3.25 -21.80
C GLN A 535 -14.01 -3.73 -20.52
N ALA A 536 -12.79 -3.25 -20.30
CA ALA A 536 -12.01 -3.56 -19.13
C ALA A 536 -12.69 -3.02 -17.85
N LEU A 537 -13.10 -1.75 -17.85
CA LEU A 537 -13.80 -1.12 -16.73
C LEU A 537 -15.18 -1.76 -16.50
N ASP A 538 -15.89 -2.15 -17.55
CA ASP A 538 -17.17 -2.86 -17.45
C ASP A 538 -17.03 -4.22 -16.75
N ARG A 539 -15.95 -4.93 -16.97
CA ARG A 539 -15.66 -6.20 -16.28
C ARG A 539 -15.22 -6.02 -14.83
N VAL A 540 -14.56 -4.90 -14.51
CA VAL A 540 -14.04 -4.63 -13.15
C VAL A 540 -15.10 -4.03 -12.24
N LYS A 541 -16.12 -3.32 -12.77
CA LYS A 541 -17.17 -2.64 -11.97
C LYS A 541 -17.85 -3.52 -10.93
N ASP A 542 -17.97 -4.82 -11.22
CA ASP A 542 -18.62 -5.77 -10.32
C ASP A 542 -17.79 -6.08 -9.06
N SER A 543 -16.46 -5.96 -9.14
CA SER A 543 -15.56 -6.14 -8.00
C SER A 543 -15.25 -4.83 -7.30
N SER A 544 -15.48 -3.69 -7.96
CA SER A 544 -15.24 -2.35 -7.44
C SER A 544 -16.34 -1.40 -7.92
N PRO A 545 -17.45 -1.25 -7.16
CA PRO A 545 -18.62 -0.47 -7.57
C PRO A 545 -18.31 0.96 -8.00
N VAL A 546 -17.33 1.62 -7.37
CA VAL A 546 -16.89 2.97 -7.75
C VAL A 546 -16.44 3.07 -9.22
N ILE A 547 -15.96 1.98 -9.80
CA ILE A 547 -15.57 1.93 -11.22
C ILE A 547 -16.78 1.99 -12.13
N GLY A 548 -17.94 1.53 -11.69
CA GLY A 548 -19.20 1.70 -12.42
C GLY A 548 -19.56 3.18 -12.60
N GLU A 549 -19.35 4.00 -11.57
CA GLU A 549 -19.56 5.46 -11.66
C GLU A 549 -18.57 6.10 -12.66
N ALA A 550 -17.29 5.74 -12.55
CA ALA A 550 -16.24 6.22 -13.46
C ALA A 550 -16.54 5.82 -14.93
N LEU A 551 -16.99 4.59 -15.17
CA LEU A 551 -17.38 4.13 -16.49
C LEU A 551 -18.55 4.96 -17.07
N GLN A 552 -19.55 5.32 -16.24
CA GLN A 552 -20.66 6.15 -16.70
C GLN A 552 -20.21 7.56 -17.14
N LEU A 553 -19.17 8.13 -16.51
CA LEU A 553 -18.60 9.40 -16.96
C LEU A 553 -17.99 9.27 -18.37
N ILE A 554 -17.21 8.21 -18.60
CA ILE A 554 -16.62 7.94 -19.92
C ILE A 554 -17.72 7.72 -20.97
N ILE A 555 -18.76 6.95 -20.64
CA ILE A 555 -19.89 6.69 -21.56
C ILE A 555 -20.58 7.99 -21.96
N ARG A 556 -20.86 8.88 -21.01
CA ARG A 556 -21.45 10.21 -21.33
C ARG A 556 -20.56 11.02 -22.26
N ALA A 557 -19.27 11.08 -21.95
CA ALA A 557 -18.33 11.84 -22.76
C ALA A 557 -18.15 11.25 -24.17
N LEU A 558 -18.31 9.94 -24.37
CA LEU A 558 -18.36 9.31 -25.70
C LEU A 558 -19.62 9.71 -26.48
N VAL A 559 -20.77 9.75 -25.81
CA VAL A 559 -22.03 10.23 -26.43
C VAL A 559 -21.88 11.68 -26.87
N ASP A 560 -21.31 12.54 -26.03
CA ASP A 560 -21.06 13.95 -26.33
C ASP A 560 -20.09 14.10 -27.51
N ALA A 561 -19.15 13.16 -27.68
CA ALA A 561 -18.26 13.09 -28.86
C ALA A 561 -18.90 12.43 -30.10
N GLY A 562 -20.20 12.11 -30.07
CA GLY A 562 -20.92 11.49 -31.15
C GLY A 562 -20.54 10.03 -31.45
N ILE A 563 -20.12 9.29 -30.43
CA ILE A 563 -19.77 7.87 -30.50
C ILE A 563 -20.86 7.07 -29.80
N ASP A 564 -21.39 6.04 -30.47
CA ASP A 564 -22.35 5.13 -29.87
C ASP A 564 -21.65 4.21 -28.85
N PRO A 565 -21.98 4.29 -27.55
CA PRO A 565 -21.40 3.44 -26.51
C PRO A 565 -21.69 1.96 -26.72
N SER A 566 -22.80 1.61 -27.38
CA SER A 566 -23.16 0.21 -27.66
C SER A 566 -22.08 -0.45 -28.50
N SER A 567 -21.51 0.25 -29.46
CA SER A 567 -20.39 -0.22 -30.28
C SER A 567 -19.11 -0.51 -29.49
N MET A 568 -18.93 0.16 -28.35
CA MET A 568 -17.79 -0.04 -27.45
C MET A 568 -17.99 -1.23 -26.49
N LEU A 569 -19.25 -1.52 -26.11
CA LEU A 569 -19.62 -2.61 -25.21
C LEU A 569 -19.88 -3.94 -25.93
N GLU A 570 -20.14 -3.91 -27.26
CA GLU A 570 -20.29 -5.14 -28.04
C GLU A 570 -19.06 -6.03 -27.85
N LYS A 571 -19.33 -7.27 -27.42
CA LYS A 571 -18.28 -8.27 -27.22
C LYS A 571 -17.57 -8.51 -28.55
N SER A 572 -16.39 -7.96 -28.71
CA SER A 572 -15.44 -8.49 -29.69
C SER A 572 -15.39 -10.01 -29.47
N ARG A 573 -15.44 -10.80 -30.57
CA ARG A 573 -15.34 -12.28 -30.50
C ARG A 573 -14.35 -12.66 -29.43
N PRO A 574 -14.66 -13.63 -28.56
CA PRO A 574 -13.80 -13.95 -27.43
C PRO A 574 -12.37 -14.21 -27.93
N ARG A 575 -11.44 -13.40 -27.52
CA ARG A 575 -10.00 -13.69 -27.60
C ARG A 575 -9.69 -14.75 -26.54
N THR A 576 -10.34 -15.91 -26.66
CA THR A 576 -10.11 -17.07 -25.83
C THR A 576 -9.05 -17.93 -26.47
N ALA A 577 -7.80 -17.68 -26.12
CA ALA A 577 -6.94 -18.78 -25.82
C ALA A 577 -6.42 -18.53 -24.39
N PRO A 578 -6.64 -19.44 -23.43
CA PRO A 578 -5.86 -19.41 -22.21
C PRO A 578 -4.39 -19.45 -22.61
N TYR A 579 -3.56 -18.69 -21.93
CA TYR A 579 -2.12 -18.64 -22.11
C TYR A 579 -1.57 -20.08 -22.11
N SER A 580 -1.17 -20.58 -23.27
CA SER A 580 -0.39 -21.83 -23.39
C SER A 580 1.08 -21.44 -23.37
N PRO A 581 1.89 -21.98 -22.45
CA PRO A 581 3.33 -21.84 -22.54
C PRO A 581 3.80 -22.46 -23.87
N ALA A 582 4.79 -21.84 -24.45
CA ALA A 582 5.30 -22.06 -25.77
C ALA A 582 5.44 -23.53 -26.17
N SER A 583 4.48 -24.08 -26.91
CA SER A 583 4.74 -25.12 -27.90
C SER A 583 4.81 -24.40 -29.24
N GLU A 584 5.99 -24.41 -29.83
CA GLU A 584 6.36 -24.06 -31.21
C GLU A 584 5.32 -23.22 -31.97
N ARG A 585 5.41 -21.90 -31.86
CA ARG A 585 4.66 -20.97 -32.70
C ARG A 585 5.30 -20.92 -34.10
N PRO A 586 4.51 -21.04 -35.18
CA PRO A 586 4.95 -20.53 -36.46
C PRO A 586 5.17 -19.01 -36.31
N ARG A 587 6.33 -18.53 -36.68
CA ARG A 587 6.64 -17.11 -36.80
C ARG A 587 5.64 -16.48 -37.77
N GLY A 588 4.62 -15.76 -37.27
CA GLY A 588 3.76 -15.02 -38.17
C GLY A 588 2.35 -14.65 -37.72
N SER A 589 1.95 -14.67 -36.45
CA SER A 589 0.69 -14.01 -36.04
C SER A 589 0.68 -13.65 -34.56
N SER A 590 1.33 -12.55 -34.21
CA SER A 590 1.14 -11.88 -32.95
C SER A 590 -0.13 -11.01 -33.03
N HIS A 591 -1.26 -11.47 -32.49
CA HIS A 591 -2.38 -10.59 -32.18
C HIS A 591 -2.08 -9.85 -30.87
N CYS A 592 -1.04 -9.02 -30.86
CA CYS A 592 -0.86 -7.95 -29.87
C CYS A 592 -1.88 -6.86 -30.15
N LEU A 593 -2.30 -6.10 -29.13
CA LEU A 593 -2.90 -4.79 -29.35
C LEU A 593 -2.07 -4.08 -30.43
N PRO A 594 -2.69 -3.39 -31.39
CA PRO A 594 -1.94 -2.68 -32.42
C PRO A 594 -0.90 -1.81 -31.73
N GLN A 595 0.36 -1.91 -32.16
CA GLN A 595 1.40 -1.01 -31.69
C GLN A 595 1.02 0.40 -32.09
N ALA A 596 1.26 1.37 -31.20
CA ALA A 596 1.07 2.78 -31.53
C ALA A 596 1.81 3.09 -32.84
N PRO A 597 1.17 3.77 -33.80
CA PRO A 597 1.81 4.09 -35.08
C PRO A 597 3.10 4.86 -34.83
N ALA A 598 4.15 4.46 -35.53
CA ALA A 598 5.49 5.06 -35.43
C ALA A 598 5.53 6.52 -35.92
N ALA A 599 4.49 6.98 -36.60
CA ALA A 599 4.32 8.34 -37.09
C ALA A 599 2.99 8.89 -36.55
N PHE A 600 3.08 9.59 -35.45
CA PHE A 600 2.02 10.46 -34.93
C PHE A 600 2.24 11.85 -35.53
N ASP A 601 1.22 12.40 -36.20
CA ASP A 601 1.22 13.77 -36.70
C ASP A 601 0.66 14.70 -35.61
N PRO A 602 1.49 15.42 -34.87
CA PRO A 602 1.04 16.30 -33.80
C PRO A 602 0.41 17.59 -34.34
N ASP A 603 0.68 17.95 -35.59
CA ASP A 603 0.25 19.23 -36.17
C ASP A 603 -1.24 19.26 -36.58
N GLY A 604 -1.89 18.10 -36.56
CA GLY A 604 -3.34 17.95 -36.87
C GLY A 604 -4.26 18.06 -35.65
N ILE A 605 -3.74 18.28 -34.44
CA ILE A 605 -4.54 18.30 -33.21
C ILE A 605 -4.95 19.72 -32.86
N VAL A 606 -6.25 20.00 -32.83
CA VAL A 606 -6.81 21.27 -32.39
C VAL A 606 -7.54 21.08 -31.06
N PHE A 607 -6.99 21.65 -29.99
CA PHE A 607 -7.64 21.65 -28.67
C PHE A 607 -8.66 22.78 -28.57
N THR A 608 -9.92 22.45 -28.22
CA THR A 608 -11.00 23.43 -28.07
C THR A 608 -11.37 23.62 -26.59
N PRO A 609 -11.95 24.80 -26.21
CA PRO A 609 -12.43 25.03 -24.84
C PRO A 609 -13.48 24.02 -24.36
N GLU A 610 -14.31 23.49 -25.27
CA GLU A 610 -15.34 22.49 -24.98
C GLU A 610 -14.71 21.16 -24.56
N MET A 611 -13.58 20.79 -25.17
CA MET A 611 -12.81 19.61 -24.77
C MET A 611 -12.32 19.72 -23.33
N PHE A 612 -11.93 20.94 -22.91
CA PHE A 612 -11.50 21.20 -21.54
C PHE A 612 -12.65 21.00 -20.53
N ALA A 613 -13.85 21.50 -20.85
CA ALA A 613 -15.03 21.35 -20.00
C ALA A 613 -15.43 19.87 -19.84
N THR A 614 -15.42 19.11 -20.93
CA THR A 614 -15.70 17.66 -20.91
C THR A 614 -14.68 16.92 -20.06
N PHE A 615 -13.41 17.27 -20.17
CA PHE A 615 -12.34 16.61 -19.42
C PHE A 615 -12.41 16.90 -17.93
N SER A 616 -12.70 18.13 -17.53
CA SER A 616 -12.88 18.50 -16.11
C SER A 616 -14.06 17.74 -15.47
N SER A 617 -15.06 17.33 -16.26
CA SER A 617 -16.17 16.49 -15.79
C SER A 617 -15.81 15.01 -15.64
N LEU A 618 -14.68 14.56 -16.20
CA LEU A 618 -14.21 13.16 -16.13
C LEU A 618 -13.45 12.83 -14.83
N GLU A 619 -13.25 13.78 -13.92
CA GLU A 619 -12.71 13.45 -12.61
C GLU A 619 -13.77 12.69 -11.78
N PRO A 620 -13.63 11.37 -11.56
CA PRO A 620 -14.76 10.52 -11.13
C PRO A 620 -15.29 10.86 -9.74
N MET A 621 -14.54 11.63 -8.98
CA MET A 621 -14.85 11.91 -7.58
C MET A 621 -15.05 13.41 -7.29
N SER A 622 -14.74 14.32 -8.21
CA SER A 622 -14.97 15.77 -8.07
C SER A 622 -16.33 16.23 -8.61
N ALA A 623 -16.92 15.49 -9.56
CA ALA A 623 -18.14 15.87 -10.27
C ALA A 623 -19.42 15.94 -9.40
N ALA A 624 -19.39 15.44 -8.16
CA ALA A 624 -20.58 15.40 -7.29
C ALA A 624 -20.81 16.65 -6.42
N VAL A 625 -19.98 17.70 -6.54
CA VAL A 625 -20.12 18.93 -5.72
C VAL A 625 -20.92 20.05 -6.46
N GLY A 626 -21.17 19.89 -7.75
CA GLY A 626 -21.76 20.94 -8.61
C GLY A 626 -23.28 20.91 -8.80
N GLY A 627 -24.04 20.01 -8.17
CA GLY A 627 -25.45 19.79 -8.50
C GLY A 627 -26.48 19.90 -7.37
N GLY A 628 -26.26 20.76 -6.39
CA GLY A 628 -27.23 20.95 -5.29
C GLY A 628 -27.42 22.42 -4.91
N GLY A 629 -27.97 23.23 -5.80
CA GLY A 629 -28.49 24.53 -5.43
C GLY A 629 -29.66 24.36 -4.46
N ILE A 630 -29.42 24.57 -3.16
CA ILE A 630 -30.49 24.72 -2.18
C ILE A 630 -31.20 26.03 -2.47
N ILE A 631 -32.35 25.94 -3.11
CA ILE A 631 -33.34 27.05 -3.14
C ILE A 631 -33.95 27.08 -1.75
N MET A 632 -33.58 28.08 -0.95
CA MET A 632 -34.32 28.42 0.27
C MET A 632 -35.66 29.05 -0.15
N PRO A 633 -36.80 28.59 0.35
CA PRO A 633 -38.06 29.32 0.20
C PRO A 633 -38.04 30.56 1.11
N THR A 634 -38.43 31.67 0.54
CA THR A 634 -38.74 32.95 1.24
C THR A 634 -39.91 32.80 2.18
#